data_59216497fb5382c8b3de18e00b576931
#
_entry.id   59216497fb5382c8b3de18e00b576931
#
_cell.length_a   1.000
_cell.length_b   1.000
_cell.length_c   1.000
_cell.angle_alpha   90.00
_cell.angle_beta   90.00
_cell.angle_gamma   90.00
#
_symmetry.space_group_name_H-M   'P 1'
#
loop_
_entity.id
_entity.type
_entity.pdbx_description
1 polymer ?
#
loop_
_entity_poly.entity_id
_entity_poly.type
_entity_poly.pdbx_seq_one_letter_code
_entity_poly.pdbx_strand_id
1 'polypeptide(L)'
;TSPDWPVIRDLIRTATPAQIAQAKDILSGGDAARANREFAGIALIGLRGAGKSTLGKLLAKKIGWPFVELNREVERINGLSVAEIMALYGQEGFRRMEQTALTQVLTNSEPVVLATGGSIVSEPVTFDLLLSSFYTVWLRAKPEEHMGRVRKQGDMRPMESDRSDMQELRTILLSREPLYARAAAEVHTADLTIDEAAARLYDAVAPIVAKQSPMPRAVAMR
;
A
#
# COMPACT_ATOMS: atom_id res chain seq x y z
N THR A 1 21.63 -21.41 -6.66
CA THR A 1 22.36 -20.14 -6.41
C THR A 1 23.27 -19.88 -7.60
N SER A 2 23.13 -18.70 -8.28
CA SER A 2 24.01 -18.33 -9.38
C SER A 2 25.46 -18.30 -8.91
N PRO A 3 26.43 -18.79 -9.70
CA PRO A 3 27.87 -18.72 -9.39
C PRO A 3 28.36 -17.28 -9.18
N ASP A 4 27.63 -16.28 -9.70
CA ASP A 4 27.97 -14.87 -9.59
C ASP A 4 27.47 -14.20 -8.28
N TRP A 5 26.71 -14.92 -7.44
CA TRP A 5 26.13 -14.35 -6.23
C TRP A 5 27.15 -13.74 -5.24
N PRO A 6 28.32 -14.32 -4.99
CA PRO A 6 29.35 -13.69 -4.16
C PRO A 6 29.80 -12.35 -4.70
N VAL A 7 30.04 -12.24 -6.02
CA VAL A 7 30.48 -11.02 -6.70
C VAL A 7 29.40 -9.94 -6.62
N ILE A 8 28.14 -10.29 -6.88
CA ILE A 8 27.01 -9.35 -6.80
C ILE A 8 26.87 -8.82 -5.38
N ARG A 9 26.97 -9.66 -4.37
CA ARG A 9 26.90 -9.25 -2.96
C ARG A 9 28.01 -8.25 -2.59
N ASP A 10 29.23 -8.47 -3.04
CA ASP A 10 30.37 -7.59 -2.74
C ASP A 10 30.24 -6.26 -3.49
N LEU A 11 29.76 -6.26 -4.73
CA LEU A 11 29.43 -5.04 -5.47
C LEU A 11 28.35 -4.21 -4.76
N ILE A 12 27.30 -4.83 -4.23
CA ILE A 12 26.24 -4.15 -3.49
C ILE A 12 26.78 -3.51 -2.19
N ARG A 13 27.73 -4.16 -1.51
CA ARG A 13 28.33 -3.64 -0.26
C ARG A 13 29.17 -2.39 -0.48
N THR A 14 29.76 -2.22 -1.66
CA THR A 14 30.64 -1.09 -2.02
C THR A 14 29.94 -0.02 -2.85
N ALA A 15 28.71 -0.31 -3.32
CA ALA A 15 27.96 0.60 -4.16
C ALA A 15 27.42 1.82 -3.40
N THR A 16 27.45 2.98 -4.06
CA THR A 16 26.79 4.20 -3.57
C THR A 16 25.27 4.06 -3.60
N PRO A 17 24.53 4.85 -2.79
CA PRO A 17 23.07 4.86 -2.84
C PRO A 17 22.48 5.09 -4.24
N ALA A 18 23.13 5.94 -5.07
CA ALA A 18 22.73 6.18 -6.45
C ALA A 18 22.92 4.95 -7.34
N GLN A 19 24.03 4.23 -7.20
CA GLN A 19 24.29 2.99 -7.94
C GLN A 19 23.32 1.87 -7.52
N ILE A 20 22.98 1.78 -6.24
CA ILE A 20 21.97 0.82 -5.75
C ILE A 20 20.60 1.15 -6.33
N ALA A 21 20.21 2.43 -6.38
CA ALA A 21 18.96 2.86 -6.99
C ALA A 21 18.90 2.52 -8.49
N GLN A 22 19.97 2.78 -9.24
CA GLN A 22 20.06 2.46 -10.65
C GLN A 22 20.06 0.93 -10.91
N ALA A 23 20.78 0.16 -10.10
CA ALA A 23 20.75 -1.31 -10.20
C ALA A 23 19.36 -1.87 -9.89
N LYS A 24 18.67 -1.34 -8.88
CA LYS A 24 17.27 -1.69 -8.60
C LYS A 24 16.36 -1.40 -9.79
N ASP A 25 16.51 -0.25 -10.42
CA ASP A 25 15.71 0.14 -11.58
C ASP A 25 15.94 -0.82 -12.76
N ILE A 26 17.21 -1.14 -13.06
CA ILE A 26 17.58 -2.12 -14.09
C ILE A 26 17.04 -3.52 -13.78
N LEU A 27 17.23 -4.00 -12.54
CA LEU A 27 16.79 -5.34 -12.11
C LEU A 27 15.28 -5.47 -11.98
N SER A 28 14.57 -4.39 -11.68
CA SER A 28 13.10 -4.33 -11.69
C SER A 28 12.53 -4.14 -13.10
N GLY A 29 13.39 -4.04 -14.12
CA GLY A 29 13.01 -3.87 -15.51
C GLY A 29 12.69 -2.44 -15.92
N GLY A 30 12.98 -1.45 -15.08
CA GLY A 30 12.66 -0.04 -15.33
C GLY A 30 11.15 0.22 -15.45
N ASP A 31 10.80 1.47 -15.75
CA ASP A 31 9.38 1.87 -15.96
C ASP A 31 8.71 1.12 -17.10
N ALA A 32 9.45 0.71 -18.14
CA ALA A 32 8.92 -0.02 -19.27
C ALA A 32 8.49 -1.47 -18.92
N ALA A 33 9.22 -2.16 -18.02
CA ALA A 33 8.83 -3.49 -17.57
C ALA A 33 7.74 -3.46 -16.50
N ARG A 34 7.73 -2.43 -15.66
CA ARG A 34 6.58 -2.14 -14.77
C ARG A 34 5.32 -1.86 -15.58
N ALA A 35 5.47 -1.15 -16.70
CA ALA A 35 4.36 -0.85 -17.60
C ALA A 35 3.75 -2.08 -18.26
N ASN A 36 4.47 -3.20 -18.37
CA ASN A 36 3.98 -4.44 -18.99
C ASN A 36 3.63 -5.55 -17.99
N ARG A 37 3.68 -5.25 -16.67
CA ARG A 37 3.38 -6.20 -15.61
C ARG A 37 1.87 -6.26 -15.37
N GLU A 38 1.32 -7.44 -15.31
CA GLU A 38 -0.01 -7.66 -14.75
C GLU A 38 0.08 -7.59 -13.22
N PHE A 39 -0.67 -6.66 -12.62
CA PHE A 39 -0.81 -6.52 -11.19
C PHE A 39 -2.10 -7.19 -10.71
N ALA A 40 -2.10 -7.71 -9.50
CA ALA A 40 -3.32 -8.19 -8.84
C ALA A 40 -4.31 -7.05 -8.51
N GLY A 41 -3.95 -5.83 -8.81
CA GLY A 41 -4.77 -4.63 -8.62
C GLY A 41 -3.97 -3.43 -8.14
N ILE A 42 -4.64 -2.50 -7.47
CA ILE A 42 -4.06 -1.27 -6.91
C ILE A 42 -4.06 -1.38 -5.39
N ALA A 43 -2.89 -1.21 -4.75
CA ALA A 43 -2.79 -1.17 -3.29
C ALA A 43 -2.51 0.25 -2.79
N LEU A 44 -3.35 0.73 -1.88
CA LEU A 44 -3.19 2.01 -1.21
C LEU A 44 -2.41 1.83 0.08
N ILE A 45 -1.25 2.47 0.17
CA ILE A 45 -0.39 2.50 1.36
C ILE A 45 -0.32 3.93 1.92
N GLY A 46 0.14 4.04 3.15
CA GLY A 46 0.25 5.33 3.85
C GLY A 46 -0.17 5.21 5.31
N LEU A 47 0.13 6.22 6.08
CA LEU A 47 -0.13 6.22 7.51
C LEU A 47 -1.64 6.12 7.80
N ARG A 48 -1.99 5.73 9.04
CA ARG A 48 -3.37 5.77 9.51
C ARG A 48 -3.95 7.18 9.36
N GLY A 49 -5.22 7.30 8.94
CA GLY A 49 -5.83 8.61 8.65
C GLY A 49 -5.44 9.23 7.30
N ALA A 50 -4.63 8.58 6.46
CA ALA A 50 -4.29 9.07 5.11
C ALA A 50 -5.46 9.03 4.11
N GLY A 51 -6.60 8.44 4.49
CA GLY A 51 -7.77 8.36 3.62
C GLY A 51 -7.87 7.10 2.75
N LYS A 52 -7.03 6.08 2.99
CA LYS A 52 -6.98 4.85 2.18
C LYS A 52 -8.35 4.18 1.96
N SER A 53 -9.10 3.96 3.04
CA SER A 53 -10.42 3.32 2.95
C SER A 53 -11.44 4.20 2.20
N THR A 54 -11.45 5.51 2.45
CA THR A 54 -12.38 6.43 1.80
C THR A 54 -12.09 6.54 0.31
N LEU A 55 -10.83 6.87 -0.04
CA LEU A 55 -10.41 7.05 -1.43
C LEU A 55 -10.41 5.71 -2.19
N GLY A 56 -10.08 4.61 -1.52
CA GLY A 56 -10.12 3.28 -2.10
C GLY A 56 -11.52 2.85 -2.50
N LYS A 57 -12.53 3.10 -1.66
CA LYS A 57 -13.94 2.84 -2.00
C LYS A 57 -14.41 3.67 -3.19
N LEU A 58 -14.04 4.96 -3.22
CA LEU A 58 -14.40 5.84 -4.33
C LEU A 58 -13.73 5.40 -5.64
N LEU A 59 -12.44 5.06 -5.58
CA LEU A 59 -11.70 4.53 -6.73
C LEU A 59 -12.33 3.24 -7.24
N ALA A 60 -12.53 2.25 -6.35
CA ALA A 60 -13.10 0.96 -6.68
C ALA A 60 -14.46 1.09 -7.38
N LYS A 61 -15.33 1.95 -6.84
CA LYS A 61 -16.63 2.26 -7.46
C LYS A 61 -16.47 2.88 -8.85
N LYS A 62 -15.50 3.80 -9.02
CA LYS A 62 -15.27 4.50 -10.29
C LYS A 62 -14.75 3.57 -11.39
N ILE A 63 -13.86 2.62 -11.05
CA ILE A 63 -13.24 1.71 -12.02
C ILE A 63 -13.94 0.35 -12.14
N GLY A 64 -14.96 0.09 -11.30
CA GLY A 64 -15.73 -1.15 -11.32
C GLY A 64 -15.01 -2.36 -10.72
N TRP A 65 -13.97 -2.15 -9.89
CA TRP A 65 -13.23 -3.23 -9.23
C TRP A 65 -13.71 -3.46 -7.80
N PRO A 66 -13.58 -4.68 -7.24
CA PRO A 66 -13.83 -4.94 -5.84
C PRO A 66 -12.93 -4.11 -4.92
N PHE A 67 -13.48 -3.65 -3.79
CA PHE A 67 -12.71 -2.99 -2.74
C PHE A 67 -12.45 -3.95 -1.58
N VAL A 68 -11.20 -4.04 -1.14
CA VAL A 68 -10.75 -4.91 -0.05
C VAL A 68 -9.99 -4.08 0.99
N GLU A 69 -10.31 -4.26 2.27
CA GLU A 69 -9.51 -3.76 3.39
C GLU A 69 -8.74 -4.93 4.01
N LEU A 70 -7.42 -4.91 3.95
CA LEU A 70 -6.58 -6.03 4.40
C LEU A 70 -6.85 -6.39 5.87
N ASN A 71 -7.04 -5.41 6.75
CA ASN A 71 -7.36 -5.68 8.15
C ASN A 71 -8.70 -6.42 8.32
N ARG A 72 -9.70 -6.09 7.48
CA ARG A 72 -10.98 -6.81 7.48
C ARG A 72 -10.84 -8.24 6.98
N GLU A 73 -9.96 -8.49 6.02
CA GLU A 73 -9.63 -9.85 5.59
C GLU A 73 -8.93 -10.64 6.70
N VAL A 74 -8.01 -10.01 7.43
CA VAL A 74 -7.40 -10.63 8.63
C VAL A 74 -8.48 -11.02 9.64
N GLU A 75 -9.40 -10.12 9.96
CA GLU A 75 -10.51 -10.38 10.89
C GLU A 75 -11.43 -11.48 10.38
N ARG A 76 -11.80 -11.46 9.10
CA ARG A 76 -12.67 -12.45 8.48
C ARG A 76 -12.08 -13.86 8.51
N ILE A 77 -10.78 -13.99 8.22
CA ILE A 77 -10.10 -15.29 8.16
C ILE A 77 -9.93 -15.90 9.56
N ASN A 78 -9.63 -15.05 10.55
CA ASN A 78 -9.30 -15.54 11.90
C ASN A 78 -10.51 -15.54 12.86
N GLY A 79 -11.64 -14.94 12.51
CA GLY A 79 -12.82 -14.83 13.36
C GLY A 79 -12.61 -13.93 14.60
N LEU A 80 -11.55 -13.12 14.62
CA LEU A 80 -11.17 -12.24 15.73
C LEU A 80 -10.93 -10.83 15.18
N SER A 81 -11.25 -9.82 15.97
CA SER A 81 -10.86 -8.43 15.64
C SER A 81 -9.34 -8.25 15.70
N VAL A 82 -8.81 -7.25 15.00
CA VAL A 82 -7.39 -6.90 15.08
C VAL A 82 -6.96 -6.64 16.53
N ALA A 83 -7.82 -6.04 17.36
CA ALA A 83 -7.52 -5.78 18.76
C ALA A 83 -7.37 -7.07 19.57
N GLU A 84 -8.26 -8.07 19.36
CA GLU A 84 -8.16 -9.37 20.00
C GLU A 84 -6.94 -10.15 19.52
N ILE A 85 -6.64 -10.12 18.22
CA ILE A 85 -5.42 -10.73 17.67
C ILE A 85 -4.17 -10.14 18.33
N MET A 86 -4.11 -8.82 18.44
CA MET A 86 -2.97 -8.14 19.09
C MET A 86 -2.86 -8.49 20.58
N ALA A 87 -3.99 -8.61 21.28
CA ALA A 87 -4.02 -9.00 22.69
C ALA A 87 -3.59 -10.45 22.93
N LEU A 88 -4.03 -11.37 22.06
CA LEU A 88 -3.80 -12.82 22.25
C LEU A 88 -2.47 -13.29 21.64
N TYR A 89 -2.11 -12.77 20.48
CA TYR A 89 -0.97 -13.27 19.68
C TYR A 89 0.14 -12.24 19.49
N GLY A 90 -0.04 -11.02 20.02
CA GLY A 90 0.92 -9.94 19.89
C GLY A 90 1.09 -9.43 18.45
N GLN A 91 2.06 -8.53 18.29
CA GLN A 91 2.35 -7.92 17.00
C GLN A 91 2.85 -8.95 15.96
N GLU A 92 3.68 -9.89 16.40
CA GLU A 92 4.23 -10.91 15.51
C GLU A 92 3.14 -11.85 14.97
N GLY A 93 2.19 -12.28 15.84
CA GLY A 93 1.03 -13.06 15.42
C GLY A 93 0.18 -12.32 14.39
N PHE A 94 -0.09 -11.04 14.64
CA PHE A 94 -0.80 -10.20 13.68
C PHE A 94 -0.07 -10.12 12.33
N ARG A 95 1.26 -9.98 12.30
CA ARG A 95 2.04 -9.93 11.06
C ARG A 95 1.94 -11.21 10.22
N ARG A 96 1.99 -12.36 10.87
CA ARG A 96 1.78 -13.65 10.18
C ARG A 96 0.38 -13.74 9.57
N MET A 97 -0.65 -13.30 10.30
CA MET A 97 -2.04 -13.29 9.83
C MET A 97 -2.24 -12.25 8.71
N GLU A 98 -1.60 -11.08 8.80
CA GLU A 98 -1.62 -10.05 7.74
C GLU A 98 -0.99 -10.57 6.43
N GLN A 99 0.15 -11.28 6.52
CA GLN A 99 0.78 -11.92 5.36
C GLN A 99 -0.11 -13.01 4.75
N THR A 100 -0.73 -13.85 5.58
CA THR A 100 -1.67 -14.89 5.12
C THR A 100 -2.86 -14.28 4.40
N ALA A 101 -3.46 -13.22 4.97
CA ALA A 101 -4.57 -12.50 4.37
C ALA A 101 -4.18 -11.88 3.02
N LEU A 102 -3.00 -11.24 2.92
CA LEU A 102 -2.49 -10.70 1.66
C LEU A 102 -2.32 -11.81 0.61
N THR A 103 -1.73 -12.93 0.99
CA THR A 103 -1.56 -14.09 0.09
C THR A 103 -2.91 -14.60 -0.40
N GLN A 104 -3.92 -14.64 0.45
CA GLN A 104 -5.27 -15.06 0.05
C GLN A 104 -5.93 -14.05 -0.90
N VAL A 105 -5.75 -12.74 -0.70
CA VAL A 105 -6.23 -11.72 -1.66
C VAL A 105 -5.59 -11.93 -3.03
N LEU A 106 -4.34 -12.36 -3.11
CA LEU A 106 -3.63 -12.65 -4.36
C LEU A 106 -4.16 -13.88 -5.13
N THR A 107 -4.97 -14.73 -4.50
CA THR A 107 -5.61 -15.87 -5.19
C THR A 107 -6.85 -15.47 -6.00
N ASN A 108 -7.34 -14.24 -5.84
CA ASN A 108 -8.45 -13.73 -6.64
C ASN A 108 -8.04 -13.60 -8.11
N SER A 109 -8.92 -14.00 -9.02
CA SER A 109 -8.71 -13.88 -10.47
C SER A 109 -8.98 -12.47 -11.01
N GLU A 110 -9.72 -11.65 -10.26
CA GLU A 110 -10.07 -10.29 -10.66
C GLU A 110 -9.19 -9.27 -9.91
N PRO A 111 -8.78 -8.18 -10.58
CA PRO A 111 -8.01 -7.14 -9.94
C PRO A 111 -8.85 -6.42 -8.87
N VAL A 112 -8.21 -6.04 -7.77
CA VAL A 112 -8.88 -5.38 -6.64
C VAL A 112 -8.25 -4.04 -6.29
N VAL A 113 -9.02 -3.16 -5.62
CA VAL A 113 -8.47 -2.00 -4.91
C VAL A 113 -8.30 -2.39 -3.44
N LEU A 114 -7.05 -2.50 -3.01
CA LEU A 114 -6.67 -2.94 -1.66
C LEU A 114 -6.27 -1.75 -0.79
N ALA A 115 -6.90 -1.59 0.36
CA ALA A 115 -6.45 -0.67 1.41
C ALA A 115 -5.70 -1.44 2.50
N THR A 116 -4.46 -1.04 2.79
CA THR A 116 -3.60 -1.72 3.77
C THR A 116 -3.57 -1.04 5.14
N GLY A 117 -3.09 -1.75 6.14
CA GLY A 117 -2.69 -1.16 7.42
C GLY A 117 -1.50 -0.21 7.26
N GLY A 118 -1.45 0.88 8.05
CA GLY A 118 -0.35 1.85 7.95
C GLY A 118 1.02 1.29 8.38
N SER A 119 1.05 0.18 9.06
CA SER A 119 2.29 -0.44 9.56
C SER A 119 2.81 -1.58 8.66
N ILE A 120 2.13 -1.90 7.55
CA ILE A 120 2.54 -2.99 6.64
C ILE A 120 3.95 -2.79 6.09
N VAL A 121 4.36 -1.54 5.89
CA VAL A 121 5.70 -1.19 5.37
C VAL A 121 6.83 -1.56 6.34
N SER A 122 6.53 -1.77 7.62
CA SER A 122 7.52 -2.16 8.63
C SER A 122 7.80 -3.67 8.65
N GLU A 123 7.07 -4.46 7.84
CA GLU A 123 7.27 -5.90 7.70
C GLU A 123 7.85 -6.20 6.31
N PRO A 124 9.17 -6.39 6.19
CA PRO A 124 9.84 -6.45 4.88
C PRO A 124 9.26 -7.51 3.94
N VAL A 125 9.01 -8.72 4.43
CA VAL A 125 8.52 -9.84 3.60
C VAL A 125 7.13 -9.54 3.02
N THR A 126 6.20 -9.11 3.87
CA THR A 126 4.83 -8.78 3.46
C THR A 126 4.80 -7.55 2.57
N PHE A 127 5.67 -6.56 2.86
CA PHE A 127 5.74 -5.35 2.05
C PHE A 127 6.36 -5.60 0.68
N ASP A 128 7.41 -6.42 0.58
CA ASP A 128 8.00 -6.82 -0.71
C ASP A 128 7.01 -7.65 -1.55
N LEU A 129 6.22 -8.52 -0.92
CA LEU A 129 5.12 -9.23 -1.58
C LEU A 129 4.09 -8.24 -2.13
N LEU A 130 3.70 -7.23 -1.35
CA LEU A 130 2.76 -6.18 -1.79
C LEU A 130 3.30 -5.40 -2.98
N LEU A 131 4.54 -4.90 -2.90
CA LEU A 131 5.20 -4.13 -3.96
C LEU A 131 5.39 -4.93 -5.25
N SER A 132 5.60 -6.24 -5.13
CA SER A 132 5.79 -7.12 -6.29
C SER A 132 4.48 -7.51 -6.97
N SER A 133 3.36 -7.51 -6.25
CA SER A 133 2.07 -8.02 -6.72
C SER A 133 1.06 -6.95 -7.08
N PHE A 134 1.16 -5.75 -6.51
CA PHE A 134 0.21 -4.66 -6.72
C PHE A 134 0.87 -3.42 -7.29
N TYR A 135 0.12 -2.64 -8.06
CA TYR A 135 0.49 -1.25 -8.32
C TYR A 135 0.23 -0.44 -7.05
N THR A 136 1.29 -0.11 -6.34
CA THR A 136 1.18 0.54 -5.03
C THR A 136 1.13 2.06 -5.17
N VAL A 137 0.20 2.69 -4.45
CA VAL A 137 0.06 4.15 -4.39
C VAL A 137 0.19 4.61 -2.95
N TRP A 138 1.17 5.46 -2.69
CA TRP A 138 1.32 6.11 -1.40
C TRP A 138 0.42 7.34 -1.30
N LEU A 139 -0.54 7.30 -0.36
CA LEU A 139 -1.35 8.46 0.00
C LEU A 139 -0.63 9.25 1.09
N ARG A 140 -0.11 10.41 0.71
CA ARG A 140 0.62 11.31 1.60
C ARG A 140 -0.26 12.45 2.06
N ALA A 141 -0.43 12.59 3.38
CA ALA A 141 -1.14 13.69 4.02
C ALA A 141 -0.21 14.40 5.01
N LYS A 142 -0.57 15.61 5.44
CA LYS A 142 0.17 16.32 6.50
C LYS A 142 -0.03 15.63 7.86
N PRO A 143 0.97 15.66 8.76
CA PRO A 143 0.83 15.08 10.11
C PRO A 143 -0.41 15.59 10.86
N GLU A 144 -0.73 16.87 10.73
CA GLU A 144 -1.86 17.53 11.37
C GLU A 144 -3.22 16.98 10.89
N GLU A 145 -3.31 16.63 9.59
CA GLU A 145 -4.51 16.02 9.00
C GLU A 145 -4.70 14.56 9.46
N HIS A 146 -3.60 13.82 9.62
CA HIS A 146 -3.66 12.46 10.17
C HIS A 146 -4.31 12.46 11.55
N MET A 147 -3.86 13.32 12.45
CA MET A 147 -4.40 13.46 13.80
C MET A 147 -5.89 13.85 13.78
N GLY A 148 -6.26 14.87 13.01
CA GLY A 148 -7.64 15.33 12.91
C GLY A 148 -8.59 14.24 12.38
N ARG A 149 -8.14 13.43 11.43
CA ARG A 149 -8.93 12.35 10.82
C ARG A 149 -9.06 11.13 11.75
N VAL A 150 -7.99 10.76 12.46
CA VAL A 150 -8.00 9.66 13.44
C VAL A 150 -8.98 9.97 14.59
N ARG A 151 -8.97 11.18 15.12
CA ARG A 151 -9.92 11.61 16.16
C ARG A 151 -11.38 11.55 15.70
N LYS A 152 -11.67 12.00 14.48
CA LYS A 152 -13.03 11.95 13.90
C LYS A 152 -13.53 10.52 13.69
N GLN A 153 -12.63 9.54 13.55
CA GLN A 153 -12.97 8.13 13.38
C GLN A 153 -13.22 7.38 14.70
N GLY A 154 -13.21 8.09 15.85
CA GLY A 154 -13.54 7.53 17.17
C GLY A 154 -12.50 6.57 17.71
N ASP A 155 -11.28 6.59 17.20
CA ASP A 155 -10.21 5.77 17.73
C ASP A 155 -9.58 6.41 18.96
N MET A 156 -10.10 5.98 20.11
CA MET A 156 -9.74 6.41 21.45
C MET A 156 -8.60 5.57 22.04
N ARG A 157 -7.61 5.11 21.26
CA ARG A 157 -6.41 4.57 21.90
C ARG A 157 -5.75 5.68 22.73
N PRO A 158 -5.27 5.37 23.96
CA PRO A 158 -4.78 6.39 24.87
C PRO A 158 -3.73 7.27 24.18
N MET A 159 -4.01 8.56 24.12
CA MET A 159 -3.10 9.59 23.66
C MET A 159 -2.85 10.49 24.87
N GLU A 160 -1.64 10.46 25.42
CA GLU A 160 -1.34 11.08 26.71
C GLU A 160 -1.27 12.61 26.68
N SER A 161 -1.00 13.22 25.55
CA SER A 161 -1.12 14.67 25.33
C SER A 161 -0.98 15.06 23.86
N ASP A 162 -1.64 16.13 23.42
CA ASP A 162 -1.64 16.61 22.03
C ASP A 162 -0.24 16.86 21.44
N ARG A 163 0.72 17.28 22.26
CA ARG A 163 2.10 17.57 21.80
C ARG A 163 2.94 16.31 21.70
N SER A 164 2.84 15.41 22.66
CA SER A 164 3.52 14.13 22.69
C SER A 164 3.10 13.26 21.50
N ASP A 165 1.79 13.18 21.25
CA ASP A 165 1.20 12.40 20.18
C ASP A 165 1.61 12.90 18.79
N MET A 166 1.67 14.22 18.61
CA MET A 166 2.12 14.82 17.35
C MET A 166 3.60 14.56 17.08
N GLN A 167 4.42 14.56 18.14
CA GLN A 167 5.84 14.27 18.03
C GLN A 167 6.09 12.79 17.72
N GLU A 168 5.35 11.90 18.37
CA GLU A 168 5.38 10.46 18.08
C GLU A 168 4.93 10.17 16.65
N LEU A 169 3.82 10.78 16.20
CA LEU A 169 3.33 10.65 14.83
C LEU A 169 4.36 11.11 13.80
N ARG A 170 5.03 12.25 14.03
CA ARG A 170 6.10 12.75 13.16
C ARG A 170 7.29 11.79 13.13
N THR A 171 7.69 11.23 14.27
CA THR A 171 8.76 10.25 14.37
C THR A 171 8.43 8.98 13.59
N ILE A 172 7.20 8.46 13.74
CA ILE A 172 6.71 7.31 12.99
C ILE A 172 6.68 7.63 11.49
N LEU A 173 6.21 8.80 11.10
CA LEU A 173 6.16 9.22 9.70
C LEU A 173 7.56 9.30 9.10
N LEU A 174 8.49 9.97 9.76
CA LEU A 174 9.88 10.09 9.31
C LEU A 174 10.56 8.71 9.16
N SER A 175 10.34 7.80 10.09
CA SER A 175 10.91 6.45 10.01
C SER A 175 10.32 5.60 8.87
N ARG A 176 9.06 5.85 8.48
CA ARG A 176 8.36 5.08 7.44
C ARG A 176 8.37 5.75 6.07
N GLU A 177 8.64 7.04 5.99
CA GLU A 177 8.65 7.78 4.72
C GLU A 177 9.57 7.14 3.65
N PRO A 178 10.81 6.70 3.97
CA PRO A 178 11.64 6.00 2.99
C PRO A 178 11.06 4.67 2.51
N LEU A 179 10.25 4.02 3.34
CA LEU A 179 9.57 2.78 2.99
C LEU A 179 8.36 3.05 2.08
N TYR A 180 7.54 4.05 2.43
CA TYR A 180 6.41 4.47 1.58
C TYR A 180 6.88 4.96 0.21
N ALA A 181 8.03 5.64 0.13
CA ALA A 181 8.61 6.13 -1.12
C ALA A 181 9.00 5.01 -2.11
N ARG A 182 8.95 3.73 -1.69
CA ARG A 182 9.10 2.57 -2.59
C ARG A 182 7.84 2.29 -3.42
N ALA A 183 6.73 2.97 -3.16
CA ALA A 183 5.51 2.85 -3.94
C ALA A 183 5.73 3.21 -5.41
N ALA A 184 4.91 2.63 -6.30
CA ALA A 184 4.96 2.91 -7.73
C ALA A 184 4.48 4.33 -8.07
N ALA A 185 3.59 4.91 -7.24
CA ALA A 185 3.12 6.28 -7.37
C ALA A 185 2.88 6.91 -5.99
N GLU A 186 2.89 8.24 -5.96
CA GLU A 186 2.58 9.04 -4.77
C GLU A 186 1.43 10.01 -5.09
N VAL A 187 0.47 10.14 -4.19
CA VAL A 187 -0.64 11.09 -4.27
C VAL A 187 -0.68 11.93 -3.00
N HIS A 188 -0.41 13.22 -3.15
CA HIS A 188 -0.55 14.18 -2.08
C HIS A 188 -2.02 14.51 -1.86
N THR A 189 -2.53 14.24 -0.67
CA THR A 189 -3.93 14.48 -0.29
C THR A 189 -4.09 15.66 0.67
N ALA A 190 -2.97 16.33 1.00
CA ALA A 190 -2.97 17.50 1.88
C ALA A 190 -3.74 18.66 1.24
N ASP A 191 -4.49 19.36 2.06
CA ASP A 191 -5.29 20.56 1.70
C ASP A 191 -6.32 20.31 0.58
N LEU A 192 -6.64 19.04 0.29
CA LEU A 192 -7.61 18.67 -0.74
C LEU A 192 -8.94 18.24 -0.13
N THR A 193 -10.01 18.53 -0.82
CA THR A 193 -11.30 17.87 -0.61
C THR A 193 -11.21 16.38 -0.98
N ILE A 194 -12.18 15.60 -0.51
CA ILE A 194 -12.24 14.17 -0.83
C ILE A 194 -12.35 13.95 -2.35
N ASP A 195 -13.13 14.80 -3.04
CA ASP A 195 -13.34 14.67 -4.48
C ASP A 195 -12.08 15.00 -5.29
N GLU A 196 -11.34 16.05 -4.90
CA GLU A 196 -10.05 16.40 -5.50
C GLU A 196 -9.00 15.30 -5.30
N ALA A 197 -8.92 14.76 -4.07
CA ALA A 197 -8.01 13.66 -3.76
C ALA A 197 -8.38 12.39 -4.54
N ALA A 198 -9.68 12.09 -4.69
CA ALA A 198 -10.16 10.98 -5.49
C ALA A 198 -9.86 11.16 -6.98
N ALA A 199 -9.98 12.38 -7.52
CA ALA A 199 -9.61 12.69 -8.90
C ALA A 199 -8.11 12.47 -9.13
N ARG A 200 -7.24 13.02 -8.27
CA ARG A 200 -5.78 12.81 -8.36
C ARG A 200 -5.39 11.35 -8.25
N LEU A 201 -6.04 10.60 -7.35
CA LEU A 201 -5.79 9.16 -7.21
C LEU A 201 -6.16 8.42 -8.52
N TYR A 202 -7.33 8.75 -9.09
CA TYR A 202 -7.75 8.15 -10.36
C TYR A 202 -6.76 8.44 -11.48
N ASP A 203 -6.31 9.69 -11.63
CA ASP A 203 -5.36 10.09 -12.66
C ASP A 203 -4.02 9.34 -12.53
N ALA A 204 -3.55 9.15 -11.29
CA ALA A 204 -2.32 8.42 -11.00
C ALA A 204 -2.40 6.93 -11.39
N VAL A 205 -3.58 6.31 -11.38
CA VAL A 205 -3.76 4.89 -11.66
C VAL A 205 -4.41 4.60 -13.02
N ALA A 206 -4.91 5.62 -13.72
CA ALA A 206 -5.61 5.48 -14.99
C ALA A 206 -4.83 4.66 -16.05
N PRO A 207 -3.50 4.81 -16.20
CA PRO A 207 -2.73 4.01 -17.16
C PRO A 207 -2.74 2.51 -16.83
N ILE A 208 -2.80 2.15 -15.55
CA ILE A 208 -2.82 0.75 -15.09
C ILE A 208 -4.23 0.17 -15.26
N VAL A 209 -5.26 0.94 -14.90
CA VAL A 209 -6.65 0.54 -15.06
C VAL A 209 -6.98 0.27 -16.53
N ALA A 210 -6.53 1.16 -17.43
CA ALA A 210 -6.76 1.01 -18.87
C ALA A 210 -6.16 -0.28 -19.45
N LYS A 211 -5.05 -0.77 -18.88
CA LYS A 211 -4.39 -2.02 -19.33
C LYS A 211 -5.06 -3.27 -18.77
N GLN A 212 -5.63 -3.20 -17.59
CA GLN A 212 -6.21 -4.35 -16.89
C GLN A 212 -7.73 -4.47 -17.07
N SER A 213 -8.38 -3.43 -17.58
CA SER A 213 -9.79 -3.52 -17.96
C SER A 213 -9.91 -4.36 -19.23
N PRO A 214 -10.68 -5.47 -19.23
CA PRO A 214 -10.94 -6.19 -20.46
C PRO A 214 -11.58 -5.21 -21.46
N MET A 215 -11.02 -5.13 -22.67
CA MET A 215 -11.66 -4.39 -23.77
C MET A 215 -13.13 -4.80 -23.81
N PRO A 216 -14.08 -3.86 -23.90
CA PRO A 216 -15.46 -4.21 -24.11
C PRO A 216 -15.51 -5.10 -25.36
N ARG A 217 -15.93 -6.36 -25.19
CA ARG A 217 -16.17 -7.25 -26.31
C ARG A 217 -17.12 -6.49 -27.22
N ALA A 218 -16.64 -6.09 -28.41
CA ALA A 218 -17.51 -5.54 -29.43
C ALA A 218 -18.69 -6.51 -29.59
N VAL A 219 -19.89 -6.02 -29.25
CA VAL A 219 -21.12 -6.76 -29.49
C VAL A 219 -21.16 -6.94 -30.99
N ALA A 220 -20.84 -8.14 -31.45
CA ALA A 220 -21.04 -8.49 -32.83
C ALA A 220 -22.55 -8.43 -33.08
N MET A 221 -22.99 -7.31 -33.64
CA MET A 221 -24.33 -7.22 -34.25
C MET A 221 -24.39 -8.24 -35.38
N ARG A 222 -25.16 -9.28 -35.13
CA ARG A 222 -25.71 -10.14 -36.19
C ARG A 222 -27.09 -9.61 -36.57
#